data_0056f73567cbfb2b1acc2ea54f6cd398
#
_entry.id   0056f73567cbfb2b1acc2ea54f6cd398
#
_cell.length_a   1.000
_cell.length_b   1.000
_cell.length_c   1.000
_cell.angle_alpha   90.00
_cell.angle_beta   90.00
_cell.angle_gamma   90.00
#
_symmetry.space_group_name_H-M   'P 1'
#
loop_
_entity.id
_entity.type
_entity.pdbx_description
1 polymer ?
#
loop_
_entity_poly.entity_id
_entity_poly.type
_entity_poly.pdbx_seq_one_letter_code
_entity_poly.pdbx_strand_id
1 'polypeptide(L)'
;MIRLRPYKSCDAAKIAGWLTDRDIFLKWGGDRFGEFPITPQIIDEKYSRNNGDCTEPDNFYPWIAFDDEHGVVGSFIMRYLKGDNHILRFGWVIVDDSLRGMGIGTQMLRAGLKYAFEILGVDKVTIGVFETNTPAHECYKKIGFTDRETVVKEPWNLIEMEIEACRNQNI
;
A
#
# COMPACT_ATOMS: atom_id res chain seq x y z
N MET A 1 0.00 9.89 -16.84
CA MET A 1 -0.08 10.45 -15.46
C MET A 1 -0.89 9.47 -14.59
N ILE A 2 -0.34 9.06 -13.45
CA ILE A 2 -1.05 8.15 -12.53
C ILE A 2 -2.15 8.90 -11.78
N ARG A 3 -3.34 8.31 -11.77
CA ARG A 3 -4.52 8.75 -11.02
C ARG A 3 -4.95 7.66 -10.06
N LEU A 4 -5.65 8.05 -8.99
CA LEU A 4 -6.19 7.12 -8.00
C LEU A 4 -7.71 7.09 -8.06
N ARG A 5 -8.27 5.92 -7.81
CA ARG A 5 -9.70 5.72 -7.55
C ARG A 5 -9.91 4.65 -6.49
N PRO A 6 -11.07 4.61 -5.83
CA PRO A 6 -11.43 3.50 -4.97
C PRO A 6 -11.40 2.15 -5.71
N TYR A 7 -11.08 1.10 -4.97
CA TYR A 7 -11.16 -0.28 -5.43
C TYR A 7 -12.59 -0.66 -5.84
N LYS A 8 -12.70 -1.56 -6.80
CA LYS A 8 -13.94 -2.24 -7.21
C LYS A 8 -13.68 -3.74 -7.28
N SER A 9 -14.70 -4.57 -7.06
CA SER A 9 -14.57 -6.04 -7.08
C SER A 9 -13.92 -6.59 -8.36
N CYS A 10 -14.13 -5.94 -9.51
CA CYS A 10 -13.49 -6.33 -10.77
C CYS A 10 -11.95 -6.16 -10.77
N ASP A 11 -11.38 -5.38 -9.85
CA ASP A 11 -9.94 -5.15 -9.76
C ASP A 11 -9.20 -6.32 -9.10
N ALA A 12 -9.90 -7.15 -8.35
CA ALA A 12 -9.33 -8.30 -7.65
C ALA A 12 -8.55 -9.23 -8.59
N ALA A 13 -9.05 -9.44 -9.80
CA ALA A 13 -8.40 -10.28 -10.80
C ALA A 13 -7.04 -9.71 -11.24
N LYS A 14 -6.93 -8.38 -11.36
CA LYS A 14 -5.66 -7.70 -11.66
C LYS A 14 -4.65 -7.88 -10.53
N ILE A 15 -5.06 -7.61 -9.28
CA ILE A 15 -4.20 -7.76 -8.11
C ILE A 15 -3.72 -9.22 -7.97
N ALA A 16 -4.62 -10.20 -8.08
CA ALA A 16 -4.26 -11.62 -8.03
C ALA A 16 -3.27 -12.00 -9.15
N GLY A 17 -3.45 -11.46 -10.35
CA GLY A 17 -2.58 -11.71 -11.49
C GLY A 17 -1.15 -11.17 -11.33
N TRP A 18 -0.93 -10.15 -10.50
CA TRP A 18 0.40 -9.62 -10.20
C TRP A 18 1.14 -10.41 -9.11
N LEU A 19 0.44 -11.25 -8.36
CA LEU A 19 1.01 -12.12 -7.33
C LEU A 19 1.42 -13.45 -7.96
N THR A 20 2.47 -13.42 -8.78
CA THR A 20 2.85 -14.50 -9.68
C THR A 20 3.57 -15.65 -9.00
N ASP A 21 4.15 -15.42 -7.82
CA ASP A 21 4.84 -16.43 -7.04
C ASP A 21 4.68 -16.20 -5.52
N ARG A 22 5.10 -17.18 -4.74
CA ARG A 22 4.97 -17.16 -3.27
C ARG A 22 5.80 -16.06 -2.62
N ASP A 23 6.97 -15.71 -3.15
CA ASP A 23 7.84 -14.68 -2.59
C ASP A 23 7.21 -13.30 -2.74
N ILE A 24 6.72 -12.97 -3.93
CA ILE A 24 5.97 -11.74 -4.20
C ILE A 24 4.71 -11.67 -3.32
N PHE A 25 3.96 -12.77 -3.23
CA PHE A 25 2.77 -12.86 -2.40
C PHE A 25 3.07 -12.57 -0.92
N LEU A 26 4.10 -13.19 -0.34
CA LEU A 26 4.48 -12.95 1.05
C LEU A 26 4.98 -11.51 1.28
N LYS A 27 5.77 -10.96 0.36
CA LYS A 27 6.26 -9.58 0.45
C LYS A 27 5.16 -8.53 0.33
N TRP A 28 4.09 -8.84 -0.40
CA TRP A 28 2.91 -7.98 -0.50
C TRP A 28 2.09 -7.94 0.80
N GLY A 29 2.11 -8.99 1.58
CA GLY A 29 1.34 -9.14 2.81
C GLY A 29 0.48 -10.41 2.83
N GLY A 30 0.90 -11.42 2.08
CA GLY A 30 0.18 -12.67 1.90
C GLY A 30 -0.07 -13.46 3.17
N ASP A 31 0.70 -13.22 4.23
CA ASP A 31 0.47 -13.76 5.57
C ASP A 31 -0.92 -13.42 6.15
N ARG A 32 -1.57 -12.37 5.61
CA ARG A 32 -2.93 -11.94 5.95
C ARG A 32 -4.04 -12.58 5.09
N PHE A 33 -3.68 -13.32 4.04
CA PHE A 33 -4.61 -13.86 3.05
C PHE A 33 -4.66 -15.39 3.01
N GLY A 34 -3.87 -16.07 3.83
CA GLY A 34 -3.78 -17.52 3.87
C GLY A 34 -2.64 -18.06 3.01
N GLU A 35 -2.93 -18.98 2.10
CA GLU A 35 -1.92 -19.68 1.33
C GLU A 35 -1.86 -19.22 -0.13
N PHE A 36 -0.66 -19.32 -0.72
CA PHE A 36 -0.46 -19.13 -2.15
C PHE A 36 -0.74 -20.46 -2.90
N PRO A 37 -1.36 -20.43 -4.09
CA PRO A 37 -1.81 -19.25 -4.85
C PRO A 37 -3.11 -18.65 -4.33
N ILE A 38 -3.23 -17.32 -4.46
CA ILE A 38 -4.42 -16.58 -4.06
C ILE A 38 -5.40 -16.44 -5.23
N THR A 39 -6.69 -16.44 -4.93
CA THR A 39 -7.74 -16.20 -5.92
C THR A 39 -8.30 -14.77 -5.84
N PRO A 40 -8.86 -14.23 -6.95
CA PRO A 40 -9.56 -12.95 -6.91
C PRO A 40 -10.65 -12.87 -5.85
N GLN A 41 -11.35 -13.97 -5.61
CA GLN A 41 -12.44 -14.05 -4.63
C GLN A 41 -11.94 -13.79 -3.20
N ILE A 42 -10.78 -14.33 -2.83
CA ILE A 42 -10.17 -14.11 -1.51
C ILE A 42 -9.80 -12.64 -1.32
N ILE A 43 -9.25 -12.00 -2.36
CA ILE A 43 -8.93 -10.56 -2.32
C ILE A 43 -10.21 -9.73 -2.18
N ASP A 44 -11.22 -10.00 -3.01
CA ASP A 44 -12.46 -9.24 -2.98
C ASP A 44 -13.21 -9.40 -1.66
N GLU A 45 -13.24 -10.60 -1.09
CA GLU A 45 -13.82 -10.84 0.22
C GLU A 45 -13.11 -10.03 1.31
N LYS A 46 -11.77 -10.02 1.33
CA LYS A 46 -10.97 -9.24 2.27
C LYS A 46 -11.20 -7.73 2.10
N TYR A 47 -11.26 -7.25 0.87
CA TYR A 47 -11.33 -5.82 0.56
C TYR A 47 -12.74 -5.26 0.70
N SER A 48 -13.76 -5.99 0.27
CA SER A 48 -15.12 -5.48 0.17
C SER A 48 -16.03 -5.90 1.33
N ARG A 49 -15.72 -7.00 2.02
CA ARG A 49 -16.61 -7.57 3.05
C ARG A 49 -16.01 -7.59 4.45
N ASN A 50 -14.72 -7.84 4.56
CA ASN A 50 -14.07 -8.08 5.84
C ASN A 50 -13.28 -6.86 6.35
N ASN A 51 -13.52 -5.66 5.78
CA ASN A 51 -12.87 -4.42 6.22
C ASN A 51 -11.33 -4.55 6.35
N GLY A 52 -10.69 -5.35 5.48
CA GLY A 52 -9.26 -5.64 5.51
C GLY A 52 -8.76 -6.24 6.84
N ASP A 53 -9.63 -6.93 7.59
CA ASP A 53 -9.43 -7.41 8.96
C ASP A 53 -9.13 -6.30 9.98
N CYS A 54 -9.50 -5.05 9.68
CA CYS A 54 -9.43 -3.97 10.66
C CYS A 54 -10.50 -4.14 11.74
N THR A 55 -10.10 -3.95 12.99
CA THR A 55 -11.02 -4.04 14.15
C THR A 55 -11.97 -2.85 14.24
N GLU A 56 -11.51 -1.68 13.78
CA GLU A 56 -12.34 -0.49 13.69
C GLU A 56 -13.23 -0.58 12.45
N PRO A 57 -14.56 -0.39 12.59
CA PRO A 57 -15.46 -0.37 11.43
C PRO A 57 -15.08 0.78 10.48
N ASP A 58 -15.27 0.54 9.19
CA ASP A 58 -15.06 1.53 8.12
C ASP A 58 -13.64 2.15 8.09
N ASN A 59 -12.63 1.43 8.60
CA ASN A 59 -11.24 1.89 8.62
C ASN A 59 -10.34 1.13 7.63
N PHE A 60 -10.85 0.91 6.43
CA PHE A 60 -10.09 0.23 5.37
C PHE A 60 -10.44 0.83 4.02
N TYR A 61 -9.47 1.46 3.38
CA TYR A 61 -9.65 2.21 2.14
C TYR A 61 -8.71 1.67 1.07
N PRO A 62 -9.15 0.69 0.26
CA PRO A 62 -8.34 0.18 -0.84
C PRO A 62 -8.40 1.09 -2.07
N TRP A 63 -7.24 1.34 -2.66
CA TRP A 63 -7.04 2.24 -3.79
C TRP A 63 -6.46 1.53 -5.00
N ILE A 64 -6.88 1.96 -6.16
CA ILE A 64 -6.39 1.53 -7.47
C ILE A 64 -5.69 2.69 -8.15
N ALA A 65 -4.47 2.46 -8.61
CA ALA A 65 -3.74 3.35 -9.49
C ALA A 65 -3.99 2.96 -10.95
N PHE A 66 -4.22 3.96 -11.78
CA PHE A 66 -4.46 3.75 -13.22
C PHE A 66 -3.96 4.93 -14.04
N ASP A 67 -3.70 4.69 -15.32
CA ASP A 67 -3.43 5.71 -16.32
C ASP A 67 -4.19 5.43 -17.63
N ASP A 68 -4.04 6.36 -18.61
CA ASP A 68 -4.76 6.24 -19.89
C ASP A 68 -4.08 5.28 -20.87
N GLU A 69 -2.81 4.94 -20.65
CA GLU A 69 -2.02 4.09 -21.55
C GLU A 69 -2.12 2.61 -21.17
N HIS A 70 -2.00 2.30 -19.87
CA HIS A 70 -1.91 0.92 -19.38
C HIS A 70 -3.17 0.46 -18.64
N GLY A 71 -4.12 1.38 -18.36
CA GLY A 71 -5.27 1.09 -17.53
C GLY A 71 -4.89 0.94 -16.05
N VAL A 72 -5.33 -0.15 -15.40
CA VAL A 72 -5.01 -0.42 -14.00
C VAL A 72 -3.57 -0.89 -13.86
N VAL A 73 -2.75 -0.18 -13.09
CA VAL A 73 -1.30 -0.36 -13.00
C VAL A 73 -0.78 -0.69 -11.59
N GLY A 74 -1.60 -0.51 -10.56
CA GLY A 74 -1.19 -0.81 -9.18
C GLY A 74 -2.31 -0.66 -8.18
N SER A 75 -2.04 -1.09 -6.96
CA SER A 75 -2.97 -1.02 -5.83
C SER A 75 -2.22 -0.81 -4.52
N PHE A 76 -2.86 -0.17 -3.57
CA PHE A 76 -2.43 -0.09 -2.18
C PHE A 76 -3.65 0.20 -1.29
N ILE A 77 -3.48 0.07 0.02
CA ILE A 77 -4.54 0.39 0.98
C ILE A 77 -4.11 1.53 1.90
N MET A 78 -5.10 2.23 2.42
CA MET A 78 -4.95 3.19 3.51
C MET A 78 -5.82 2.75 4.68
N ARG A 79 -5.36 2.98 5.90
CA ARG A 79 -6.16 2.87 7.12
C ARG A 79 -5.59 3.79 8.18
N TYR A 80 -6.43 4.32 9.06
CA TYR A 80 -5.95 5.04 10.22
C TYR A 80 -5.35 4.07 11.24
N LEU A 81 -4.34 4.50 11.98
CA LEU A 81 -3.84 3.73 13.10
C LEU A 81 -4.83 3.80 14.27
N LYS A 82 -4.93 2.71 15.01
CA LYS A 82 -5.89 2.59 16.13
C LYS A 82 -5.77 3.75 17.11
N GLY A 83 -6.89 4.43 17.31
CA GLY A 83 -6.99 5.55 18.27
C GLY A 83 -6.38 6.86 17.79
N ASP A 84 -5.91 6.95 16.53
CA ASP A 84 -5.29 8.17 16.02
C ASP A 84 -5.68 8.43 14.55
N ASN A 85 -6.55 9.42 14.33
CA ASN A 85 -6.98 9.87 12.99
C ASN A 85 -6.01 10.86 12.34
N HIS A 86 -4.90 11.18 12.97
CA HIS A 86 -3.84 12.01 12.40
C HIS A 86 -2.73 11.19 11.76
N ILE A 87 -2.73 9.86 11.97
CA ILE A 87 -1.74 8.96 11.42
C ILE A 87 -2.42 7.94 10.50
N LEU A 88 -2.00 7.93 9.24
CA LEU A 88 -2.46 6.97 8.24
C LEU A 88 -1.39 5.91 8.00
N ARG A 89 -1.79 4.69 7.75
CA ARG A 89 -0.90 3.61 7.31
C ARG A 89 -1.21 3.24 5.87
N PHE A 90 -0.18 3.19 5.04
CA PHE A 90 -0.21 2.54 3.74
C PHE A 90 0.19 1.07 3.87
N GLY A 91 -0.42 0.22 3.08
CA GLY A 91 -0.11 -1.20 3.08
C GLY A 91 -0.51 -1.88 1.78
N TRP A 92 -0.17 -3.15 1.67
CA TRP A 92 -0.48 -4.03 0.53
C TRP A 92 -0.20 -3.37 -0.81
N VAL A 93 0.98 -2.73 -0.90
CA VAL A 93 1.43 -2.02 -2.11
C VAL A 93 1.86 -3.02 -3.16
N ILE A 94 1.25 -2.94 -4.32
CA ILE A 94 1.64 -3.75 -5.49
C ILE A 94 1.51 -2.93 -6.77
N VAL A 95 2.40 -3.20 -7.71
CA VAL A 95 2.40 -2.61 -9.06
C VAL A 95 2.44 -3.75 -10.07
N ASP A 96 1.83 -3.55 -11.21
CA ASP A 96 1.91 -4.46 -12.36
C ASP A 96 3.37 -4.80 -12.64
N ASP A 97 3.68 -6.08 -12.63
CA ASP A 97 5.05 -6.59 -12.77
C ASP A 97 5.69 -6.17 -14.10
N SER A 98 4.90 -6.13 -15.16
CA SER A 98 5.34 -5.70 -16.49
C SER A 98 5.75 -4.22 -16.58
N LEU A 99 5.35 -3.41 -15.60
CA LEU A 99 5.63 -1.96 -15.52
C LEU A 99 6.63 -1.61 -14.42
N ARG A 100 7.29 -2.59 -13.82
CA ARG A 100 8.35 -2.35 -12.82
C ARG A 100 9.52 -1.58 -13.43
N GLY A 101 10.16 -0.77 -12.60
CA GLY A 101 11.26 0.09 -13.05
C GLY A 101 10.84 1.38 -13.78
N MET A 102 9.57 1.51 -14.16
CA MET A 102 9.04 2.72 -14.83
C MET A 102 8.61 3.83 -13.86
N GLY A 103 8.87 3.69 -12.57
CA GLY A 103 8.53 4.68 -11.55
C GLY A 103 7.04 4.73 -11.16
N ILE A 104 6.24 3.75 -11.58
CA ILE A 104 4.80 3.67 -11.30
C ILE A 104 4.53 3.66 -9.80
N GLY A 105 5.25 2.82 -9.02
CA GLY A 105 5.10 2.76 -7.56
C GLY A 105 5.37 4.10 -6.88
N THR A 106 6.41 4.81 -7.33
CA THR A 106 6.75 6.15 -6.85
C THR A 106 5.63 7.15 -7.13
N GLN A 107 5.10 7.17 -8.37
CA GLN A 107 4.01 8.07 -8.75
C GLN A 107 2.73 7.75 -7.99
N MET A 108 2.38 6.47 -7.86
CA MET A 108 1.19 6.00 -7.12
C MET A 108 1.24 6.43 -5.65
N LEU A 109 2.33 6.16 -4.96
CA LEU A 109 2.45 6.51 -3.54
C LEU A 109 2.56 8.02 -3.32
N ARG A 110 3.19 8.78 -4.22
CA ARG A 110 3.16 10.26 -4.16
C ARG A 110 1.74 10.80 -4.32
N ALA A 111 0.94 10.25 -5.23
CA ALA A 111 -0.47 10.61 -5.34
C ALA A 111 -1.26 10.26 -4.07
N GLY A 112 -0.97 9.11 -3.46
CA GLY A 112 -1.53 8.71 -2.17
C GLY A 112 -1.14 9.67 -1.03
N LEU A 113 0.13 10.07 -0.93
CA LEU A 113 0.60 11.04 0.06
C LEU A 113 -0.04 12.41 -0.11
N LYS A 114 -0.17 12.87 -1.36
CA LYS A 114 -0.88 14.11 -1.64
C LYS A 114 -2.32 14.06 -1.14
N TYR A 115 -3.04 12.97 -1.42
CA TYR A 115 -4.39 12.77 -0.91
C TYR A 115 -4.42 12.73 0.63
N ALA A 116 -3.50 12.00 1.26
CA ALA A 116 -3.43 11.88 2.71
C ALA A 116 -3.18 13.23 3.40
N PHE A 117 -2.23 14.01 2.91
CA PHE A 117 -1.85 15.27 3.55
C PHE A 117 -2.77 16.43 3.19
N GLU A 118 -3.18 16.56 1.92
CA GLU A 118 -3.94 17.73 1.45
C GLU A 118 -5.47 17.56 1.60
N ILE A 119 -5.97 16.33 1.50
CA ILE A 119 -7.42 16.05 1.53
C ILE A 119 -7.86 15.49 2.88
N LEU A 120 -7.16 14.46 3.39
CA LEU A 120 -7.47 13.88 4.69
C LEU A 120 -6.88 14.68 5.85
N GLY A 121 -5.87 15.53 5.61
CA GLY A 121 -5.27 16.40 6.60
C GLY A 121 -4.49 15.66 7.70
N VAL A 122 -3.97 14.46 7.41
CA VAL A 122 -3.19 13.72 8.39
C VAL A 122 -1.81 14.34 8.58
N ASP A 123 -1.22 14.12 9.75
CA ASP A 123 0.11 14.65 10.09
C ASP A 123 1.23 13.74 9.64
N LYS A 124 0.93 12.43 9.57
CA LYS A 124 1.92 11.40 9.32
C LYS A 124 1.33 10.25 8.50
N VAL A 125 2.17 9.67 7.65
CA VAL A 125 1.89 8.39 6.98
C VAL A 125 2.98 7.39 7.34
N THR A 126 2.59 6.16 7.68
CA THR A 126 3.49 5.04 7.94
C THR A 126 3.36 3.97 6.86
N ILE A 127 4.41 3.21 6.66
CA ILE A 127 4.44 2.08 5.74
C ILE A 127 5.41 1.03 6.28
N GLY A 128 5.11 -0.25 6.09
CA GLY A 128 6.02 -1.34 6.42
C GLY A 128 6.59 -1.99 5.16
N VAL A 129 7.84 -2.42 5.22
CA VAL A 129 8.50 -3.17 4.14
C VAL A 129 9.35 -4.29 4.75
N PHE A 130 9.28 -5.48 4.19
CA PHE A 130 10.18 -6.56 4.61
C PHE A 130 11.63 -6.24 4.20
N GLU A 131 12.58 -6.53 5.09
CA GLU A 131 14.02 -6.23 4.87
C GLU A 131 14.57 -6.83 3.57
N THR A 132 14.00 -7.94 3.10
CA THR A 132 14.37 -8.60 1.84
C THR A 132 13.75 -7.93 0.60
N ASN A 133 12.84 -6.97 0.77
CA ASN A 133 12.21 -6.25 -0.34
C ASN A 133 12.93 -4.95 -0.65
N THR A 134 14.21 -5.04 -1.01
CA THR A 134 15.07 -3.90 -1.32
C THR A 134 14.47 -2.93 -2.35
N PRO A 135 13.85 -3.38 -3.46
CA PRO A 135 13.27 -2.45 -4.43
C PRO A 135 12.17 -1.57 -3.84
N ALA A 136 11.29 -2.12 -3.00
CA ALA A 136 10.25 -1.35 -2.33
C ALA A 136 10.85 -0.39 -1.29
N HIS A 137 11.81 -0.84 -0.49
CA HIS A 137 12.51 -0.02 0.51
C HIS A 137 13.16 1.21 -0.12
N GLU A 138 13.92 1.01 -1.21
CA GLU A 138 14.54 2.11 -1.97
C GLU A 138 13.49 3.04 -2.61
N CYS A 139 12.39 2.48 -3.10
CA CYS A 139 11.27 3.28 -3.61
C CYS A 139 10.70 4.19 -2.52
N TYR A 140 10.47 3.67 -1.32
CA TYR A 140 9.90 4.44 -0.21
C TYR A 140 10.87 5.52 0.28
N LYS A 141 12.16 5.23 0.38
CA LYS A 141 13.20 6.24 0.68
C LYS A 141 13.22 7.37 -0.35
N LYS A 142 13.15 7.04 -1.64
CA LYS A 142 13.12 8.03 -2.73
C LYS A 142 11.90 8.94 -2.68
N ILE A 143 10.79 8.48 -2.10
CA ILE A 143 9.58 9.27 -1.89
C ILE A 143 9.72 10.24 -0.71
N GLY A 144 10.56 9.87 0.27
CA GLY A 144 10.81 10.66 1.47
C GLY A 144 10.51 9.94 2.80
N PHE A 145 10.10 8.67 2.75
CA PHE A 145 9.96 7.88 3.96
C PHE A 145 11.32 7.63 4.62
N THR A 146 11.36 7.61 5.93
CA THR A 146 12.54 7.31 6.75
C THR A 146 12.29 6.09 7.61
N ASP A 147 13.34 5.27 7.82
CA ASP A 147 13.29 4.11 8.69
C ASP A 147 13.10 4.56 10.15
N ARG A 148 12.19 3.89 10.85
CA ARG A 148 11.90 4.17 12.29
C ARG A 148 12.39 3.05 13.18
N GLU A 149 11.98 1.84 12.91
CA GLU A 149 12.33 0.67 13.70
C GLU A 149 12.27 -0.58 12.83
N THR A 150 12.94 -1.63 13.30
CA THR A 150 12.84 -2.97 12.71
C THR A 150 12.11 -3.87 13.69
N VAL A 151 10.99 -4.43 13.23
CA VAL A 151 10.18 -5.38 14.00
C VAL A 151 10.61 -6.79 13.61
N VAL A 152 11.01 -7.57 14.60
CA VAL A 152 11.35 -8.99 14.39
C VAL A 152 10.08 -9.76 14.03
N LYS A 153 10.09 -10.40 12.87
CA LYS A 153 8.95 -11.13 12.33
C LYS A 153 9.43 -12.29 11.44
N GLU A 154 8.67 -13.35 11.39
CA GLU A 154 8.87 -14.45 10.42
C GLU A 154 8.02 -14.21 9.17
N PRO A 155 8.48 -14.57 7.96
CA PRO A 155 9.79 -15.17 7.67
C PRO A 155 10.94 -14.14 7.56
N TRP A 156 10.64 -12.83 7.56
CA TRP A 156 11.61 -11.73 7.48
C TRP A 156 11.25 -10.61 8.43
N ASN A 157 12.25 -9.90 8.92
CA ASN A 157 12.02 -8.69 9.69
C ASN A 157 11.29 -7.63 8.87
N LEU A 158 10.47 -6.84 9.55
CA LEU A 158 9.72 -5.74 8.95
C LEU A 158 10.37 -4.41 9.35
N ILE A 159 10.74 -3.61 8.36
CA ILE A 159 11.19 -2.24 8.56
C ILE A 159 9.95 -1.35 8.55
N GLU A 160 9.69 -0.70 9.69
CA GLU A 160 8.66 0.32 9.80
C GLU A 160 9.24 1.67 9.37
N MET A 161 8.56 2.35 8.47
CA MET A 161 8.96 3.63 7.92
C MET A 161 7.86 4.67 8.08
N GLU A 162 8.24 5.95 8.13
CA GLU A 162 7.28 7.05 8.22
C GLU A 162 7.69 8.27 7.39
N ILE A 163 6.71 9.09 7.06
CA ILE A 163 6.87 10.42 6.47
C ILE A 163 5.88 11.38 7.13
N GLU A 164 6.33 12.57 7.48
CA GLU A 164 5.51 13.63 8.07
C GLU A 164 5.08 14.66 7.01
N ALA A 165 3.91 15.24 7.21
CA ALA A 165 3.45 16.35 6.40
C ALA A 165 4.41 17.54 6.54
N CYS A 166 4.84 18.09 5.41
CA CYS A 166 5.54 19.37 5.43
C CYS A 166 4.55 20.47 5.85
N ARG A 167 4.46 20.73 7.15
CA ARG A 167 3.77 21.91 7.64
C ARG A 167 4.62 23.13 7.27
N ASN A 168 4.24 23.89 6.26
CA ASN A 168 4.74 25.24 6.14
C ASN A 168 4.41 25.93 7.47
N GLN A 169 5.44 26.24 8.25
CA GLN A 169 5.31 27.14 9.39
C GLN A 169 4.98 28.51 8.79
N ASN A 170 3.70 28.74 8.54
CA ASN A 170 3.24 30.12 8.34
C ASN A 170 3.29 30.78 9.71
N ILE A 171 4.34 31.56 9.90
CA ILE A 171 4.46 32.56 10.96
C ILE A 171 3.48 33.70 10.61
#